data_4544f5080929617931fb9d223a53b687
#
_entry.id   4544f5080929617931fb9d223a53b687
#
_cell.length_a   1.000
_cell.length_b   1.000
_cell.length_c   1.000
_cell.angle_alpha   90.00
_cell.angle_beta   90.00
_cell.angle_gamma   90.00
#
_symmetry.space_group_name_H-M   'P 1'
#
loop_
_entity.id
_entity.type
_entity.pdbx_description
1 polymer ?
#
loop_
_entity_poly.entity_id
_entity_poly.type
_entity_poly.pdbx_seq_one_letter_code
_entity_poly.pdbx_strand_id
1 'polypeptide(L)'
;GGADVIIAGRSYDPSVFACLPIKEGFDRALALHMGKILECAAICALPGSGSDCMFGYLRKDHFVLEPLSKDRKCTTLSVAGHTLYEKTDPYHLPGPGGALDLHGCHFEQIDDNKVKISGTVFEPTDGYFLKLEGTRLVGYRTISVAATTDPIMISKIDSIIESVKARVKDNFDNYGIKDYYLDFKIYGKNGVMSMFEGIDGHIGSELMVVIEAVAKTQKEADTICSFARSTMLHFGYEGRIATAGNLAFPFSPSDCHMGEVYEFSLYHLLKVEDPKQYFPVEYIEYADGQRKK
;
A
#
# COMPACT_ATOMS: atom_id res chain seq x y z
N GLY A 1 12.85 9.95 30.04
CA GLY A 1 14.26 9.79 30.30
C GLY A 1 15.12 10.98 29.89
N GLY A 2 14.53 12.09 29.38
CA GLY A 2 15.30 13.30 28.99
C GLY A 2 15.99 13.19 27.62
N ALA A 3 15.53 12.33 26.73
CA ALA A 3 16.05 12.24 25.37
C ALA A 3 15.55 13.43 24.54
N ASP A 4 16.47 14.06 23.79
CA ASP A 4 16.14 15.17 22.88
C ASP A 4 15.50 14.67 21.58
N VAL A 5 15.88 13.47 21.14
CA VAL A 5 15.37 12.80 19.92
C VAL A 5 15.00 11.38 20.26
N ILE A 6 13.84 10.93 19.77
CA ILE A 6 13.35 9.58 19.90
C ILE A 6 13.15 9.01 18.49
N ILE A 7 13.83 7.89 18.18
CA ILE A 7 13.63 7.15 16.95
C ILE A 7 12.96 5.84 17.31
N ALA A 8 11.73 5.63 16.81
CA ALA A 8 10.99 4.42 17.00
C ALA A 8 10.93 3.62 15.67
N GLY A 9 11.10 2.31 15.76
CA GLY A 9 10.83 1.40 14.65
C GLY A 9 9.34 1.19 14.43
N ARG A 10 8.97 0.14 13.69
CA ARG A 10 7.58 -0.22 13.46
C ARG A 10 6.86 -0.49 14.79
N SER A 11 5.77 0.22 15.01
CA SER A 11 4.92 0.12 16.21
C SER A 11 3.47 0.41 15.85
N TYR A 12 2.61 0.57 16.85
CA TYR A 12 1.24 1.02 16.64
C TYR A 12 1.24 2.54 16.51
N ASP A 13 1.08 3.05 15.29
CA ASP A 13 1.27 4.46 14.94
C ASP A 13 0.43 5.44 15.81
N PRO A 14 -0.85 5.17 16.14
CA PRO A 14 -1.61 5.98 17.08
C PRO A 14 -0.92 6.21 18.43
N SER A 15 -0.08 5.29 18.87
CA SER A 15 0.58 5.38 20.18
C SER A 15 1.57 6.52 20.28
N VAL A 16 2.13 7.01 19.18
CA VAL A 16 3.02 8.19 19.14
C VAL A 16 2.30 9.42 19.69
N PHE A 17 1.03 9.57 19.35
CA PHE A 17 0.19 10.69 19.81
C PHE A 17 -0.47 10.41 21.16
N ALA A 18 -0.80 9.14 21.45
CA ALA A 18 -1.54 8.75 22.63
C ALA A 18 -0.68 8.53 23.88
N CYS A 19 0.59 8.17 23.74
CA CYS A 19 1.44 7.74 24.88
C CYS A 19 1.62 8.84 25.94
N LEU A 20 1.86 10.09 25.55
CA LEU A 20 2.02 11.19 26.48
C LEU A 20 0.70 11.56 27.17
N PRO A 21 -0.41 11.77 26.45
CA PRO A 21 -1.70 12.01 27.08
C PRO A 21 -2.11 10.91 28.08
N ILE A 22 -1.93 9.62 27.72
CA ILE A 22 -2.26 8.52 28.63
C ILE A 22 -1.38 8.57 29.90
N LYS A 23 -0.10 8.85 29.74
CA LYS A 23 0.81 9.03 30.87
C LYS A 23 0.39 10.17 31.81
N GLU A 24 -0.12 11.27 31.25
CA GLU A 24 -0.62 12.43 32.00
C GLU A 24 -2.05 12.23 32.55
N GLY A 25 -2.64 11.04 32.38
CA GLY A 25 -3.93 10.66 32.98
C GLY A 25 -5.16 11.06 32.16
N PHE A 26 -5.00 11.40 30.89
CA PHE A 26 -6.13 11.58 29.98
C PHE A 26 -6.78 10.25 29.64
N ASP A 27 -8.02 10.31 29.16
CA ASP A 27 -8.75 9.12 28.74
C ASP A 27 -8.04 8.37 27.64
N ARG A 28 -7.85 7.06 27.82
CA ARG A 28 -7.12 6.19 26.89
C ARG A 28 -7.83 6.07 25.55
N ALA A 29 -9.17 5.93 25.57
CA ALA A 29 -9.96 5.74 24.36
C ALA A 29 -9.86 6.99 23.46
N LEU A 30 -10.08 8.16 24.05
CA LEU A 30 -9.98 9.45 23.35
C LEU A 30 -8.57 9.70 22.81
N ALA A 31 -7.54 9.40 23.60
CA ALA A 31 -6.15 9.56 23.17
C ALA A 31 -5.79 8.66 21.99
N LEU A 32 -6.19 7.38 22.03
CA LEU A 32 -5.94 6.42 20.95
C LEU A 32 -6.78 6.74 19.70
N HIS A 33 -8.04 7.16 19.87
CA HIS A 33 -8.88 7.55 18.73
C HIS A 33 -8.33 8.80 18.04
N MET A 34 -7.97 9.83 18.81
CA MET A 34 -7.28 11.01 18.27
C MET A 34 -6.00 10.61 17.53
N GLY A 35 -5.18 9.74 18.13
CA GLY A 35 -3.95 9.25 17.52
C GLY A 35 -4.19 8.50 16.20
N LYS A 36 -5.27 7.67 16.10
CA LYS A 36 -5.65 6.97 14.86
C LYS A 36 -5.92 7.93 13.71
N ILE A 37 -6.38 9.12 13.99
CA ILE A 37 -6.64 10.14 12.96
C ILE A 37 -5.37 10.95 12.69
N LEU A 38 -4.65 11.36 13.72
CA LEU A 38 -3.45 12.20 13.60
C LEU A 38 -2.29 11.49 12.90
N GLU A 39 -2.23 10.16 12.91
CA GLU A 39 -1.19 9.40 12.20
C GLU A 39 -1.18 9.66 10.68
N CYS A 40 -2.36 9.96 10.12
CA CYS A 40 -2.54 10.33 8.71
C CYS A 40 -2.82 11.82 8.50
N ALA A 41 -2.96 12.57 9.59
CA ALA A 41 -3.11 14.03 9.63
C ALA A 41 -4.15 14.59 8.64
N ALA A 42 -3.74 15.49 7.76
CA ALA A 42 -4.63 16.23 6.87
C ALA A 42 -5.28 15.39 5.74
N ILE A 43 -5.02 14.10 5.64
CA ILE A 43 -5.80 13.19 4.78
C ILE A 43 -7.26 13.15 5.25
N CYS A 44 -7.50 13.31 6.54
CA CYS A 44 -8.84 13.41 7.16
C CYS A 44 -9.60 14.70 6.79
N ALA A 45 -8.91 15.75 6.32
CA ALA A 45 -9.53 17.02 5.95
C ALA A 45 -9.99 17.03 4.48
N LEU A 46 -10.74 18.07 4.10
CA LEU A 46 -11.22 18.29 2.74
C LEU A 46 -10.68 19.63 2.16
N PRO A 47 -9.99 19.59 1.00
CA PRO A 47 -9.49 18.41 0.31
C PRO A 47 -8.41 17.69 1.12
N GLY A 48 -8.36 16.34 1.05
CA GLY A 48 -7.37 15.53 1.77
C GLY A 48 -5.93 15.76 1.26
N SER A 49 -4.93 15.66 2.15
CA SER A 49 -3.52 15.79 1.78
C SER A 49 -2.61 15.02 2.71
N GLY A 50 -1.68 14.26 2.13
CA GLY A 50 -0.59 13.62 2.88
C GLY A 50 0.60 14.54 3.17
N SER A 51 0.60 15.79 2.69
CA SER A 51 1.69 16.75 2.84
C SER A 51 1.37 17.91 3.78
N ASP A 52 0.28 17.83 4.54
CA ASP A 52 -0.17 18.87 5.46
C ASP A 52 -0.41 18.29 6.87
N CYS A 53 -0.48 19.14 7.84
CA CYS A 53 -0.59 18.79 9.26
C CYS A 53 -2.00 19.00 9.80
N MET A 54 -2.23 18.46 11.00
CA MET A 54 -3.47 18.63 11.74
C MET A 54 -3.19 18.80 13.22
N PHE A 55 -3.95 19.67 13.88
CA PHE A 55 -3.98 19.74 15.33
C PHE A 55 -5.04 18.82 15.91
N GLY A 56 -4.67 18.13 17.00
CA GLY A 56 -5.58 17.41 17.89
C GLY A 56 -5.57 18.05 19.27
N TYR A 57 -6.71 18.50 19.74
CA TYR A 57 -6.86 19.11 21.06
C TYR A 57 -7.58 18.12 21.98
N LEU A 58 -6.83 17.36 22.76
CA LEU A 58 -7.42 16.45 23.75
C LEU A 58 -7.91 17.19 24.98
N ARG A 59 -9.11 16.84 25.42
CA ARG A 59 -9.77 17.33 26.63
C ARG A 59 -10.16 16.15 27.51
N LYS A 60 -10.81 16.45 28.64
CA LYS A 60 -11.18 15.44 29.63
C LYS A 60 -12.19 14.42 29.10
N ASP A 61 -13.12 14.87 28.25
CA ASP A 61 -14.29 14.10 27.78
C ASP A 61 -14.46 14.08 26.27
N HIS A 62 -13.56 14.74 25.52
CA HIS A 62 -13.58 14.80 24.05
C HIS A 62 -12.21 15.19 23.51
N PHE A 63 -12.09 15.12 22.19
CA PHE A 63 -11.02 15.81 21.47
C PHE A 63 -11.56 16.59 20.26
N VAL A 64 -10.78 17.56 19.80
CA VAL A 64 -11.13 18.40 18.64
C VAL A 64 -10.03 18.28 17.60
N LEU A 65 -10.41 18.17 16.35
CA LEU A 65 -9.51 18.18 15.20
C LEU A 65 -9.65 19.47 14.42
N GLU A 66 -8.50 20.03 14.04
CA GLU A 66 -8.38 21.25 13.26
C GLU A 66 -7.26 21.11 12.22
N PRO A 67 -7.51 21.25 10.89
CA PRO A 67 -6.45 21.28 9.90
C PRO A 67 -5.61 22.55 10.06
N LEU A 68 -4.30 22.43 9.82
CA LEU A 68 -3.38 23.56 9.94
C LEU A 68 -3.57 24.57 8.80
N SER A 69 -3.83 24.07 7.59
CA SER A 69 -4.07 24.90 6.41
C SER A 69 -5.45 25.55 6.46
N LYS A 70 -5.52 26.84 6.11
CA LYS A 70 -6.77 27.59 5.97
C LYS A 70 -7.60 27.17 4.77
N ASP A 71 -6.98 26.49 3.79
CA ASP A 71 -7.63 26.01 2.58
C ASP A 71 -8.30 24.65 2.77
N ARG A 72 -8.26 24.11 4.00
CA ARG A 72 -8.80 22.80 4.36
C ARG A 72 -9.79 22.92 5.51
N LYS A 73 -10.71 21.96 5.55
CA LYS A 73 -11.67 21.86 6.65
C LYS A 73 -11.91 20.41 7.04
N CYS A 74 -12.08 20.16 8.32
CA CYS A 74 -12.67 18.94 8.82
C CYS A 74 -14.18 19.02 8.76
N THR A 75 -14.81 17.95 8.31
CA THR A 75 -16.26 17.74 8.40
C THR A 75 -16.54 16.49 9.20
N THR A 76 -17.73 16.38 9.79
CA THR A 76 -18.14 15.16 10.50
C THR A 76 -18.00 13.93 9.63
N LEU A 77 -18.35 14.04 8.34
CA LEU A 77 -18.22 12.93 7.38
C LEU A 77 -16.77 12.55 7.10
N SER A 78 -15.89 13.55 6.86
CA SER A 78 -14.48 13.27 6.57
C SER A 78 -13.75 12.67 7.76
N VAL A 79 -14.04 13.13 8.97
CA VAL A 79 -13.46 12.60 10.21
C VAL A 79 -13.97 11.21 10.53
N ALA A 80 -15.28 10.97 10.44
CA ALA A 80 -15.87 9.65 10.62
C ALA A 80 -15.33 8.67 9.58
N GLY A 81 -15.28 9.05 8.31
CA GLY A 81 -14.71 8.21 7.24
C GLY A 81 -13.26 7.85 7.50
N HIS A 82 -12.45 8.80 7.99
CA HIS A 82 -11.05 8.54 8.30
C HIS A 82 -10.86 7.69 9.57
N THR A 83 -11.74 7.82 10.56
CA THR A 83 -11.77 6.92 11.73
C THR A 83 -11.86 5.45 11.31
N LEU A 84 -12.60 5.17 10.23
CA LEU A 84 -12.83 3.81 9.70
C LEU A 84 -11.77 3.39 8.66
N TYR A 85 -10.85 4.25 8.30
CA TYR A 85 -9.80 3.94 7.35
C TYR A 85 -8.94 2.74 7.83
N GLU A 86 -8.76 1.75 6.95
CA GLU A 86 -8.06 0.48 7.24
C GLU A 86 -8.72 -0.37 8.34
N LYS A 87 -10.02 -0.23 8.54
CA LYS A 87 -10.77 -1.00 9.54
C LYS A 87 -11.80 -1.90 8.86
N THR A 88 -11.96 -3.09 9.42
CA THR A 88 -12.90 -4.11 8.93
C THR A 88 -14.23 -4.11 9.66
N ASP A 89 -14.27 -3.47 10.84
CA ASP A 89 -15.47 -3.31 11.65
C ASP A 89 -15.72 -1.81 11.90
N PRO A 90 -16.95 -1.29 11.65
CA PRO A 90 -17.25 0.13 11.82
C PRO A 90 -17.42 0.56 13.28
N TYR A 91 -17.59 -0.36 14.20
CA TYR A 91 -17.85 -0.06 15.61
C TYR A 91 -16.73 -0.51 16.54
N HIS A 92 -15.99 -1.58 16.18
CA HIS A 92 -14.90 -2.09 17.01
C HIS A 92 -13.56 -1.96 16.25
N LEU A 93 -12.69 -1.12 16.77
CA LEU A 93 -11.37 -0.89 16.19
C LEU A 93 -10.31 -1.60 17.03
N PRO A 94 -9.92 -2.85 16.69
CA PRO A 94 -8.90 -3.57 17.43
C PRO A 94 -7.55 -2.87 17.40
N GLY A 95 -6.85 -2.91 18.55
CA GLY A 95 -5.52 -2.39 18.72
C GLY A 95 -4.77 -3.14 19.82
N PRO A 96 -3.52 -2.77 20.12
CA PRO A 96 -2.73 -3.39 21.18
C PRO A 96 -3.40 -3.27 22.55
N GLY A 97 -3.67 -4.42 23.18
CA GLY A 97 -4.24 -4.51 24.52
C GLY A 97 -5.74 -4.26 24.63
N GLY A 98 -6.45 -4.04 23.50
CA GLY A 98 -7.90 -3.82 23.53
C GLY A 98 -8.48 -3.38 22.20
N ALA A 99 -9.70 -2.87 22.23
CA ALA A 99 -10.39 -2.27 21.09
C ALA A 99 -10.99 -0.93 21.47
N LEU A 100 -11.16 -0.06 20.49
CA LEU A 100 -12.01 1.12 20.66
C LEU A 100 -13.43 0.75 20.24
N ASP A 101 -14.39 0.94 21.15
CA ASP A 101 -15.80 0.87 20.86
C ASP A 101 -16.32 2.26 20.47
N LEU A 102 -16.94 2.34 19.30
CA LEU A 102 -17.46 3.56 18.71
C LEU A 102 -19.00 3.65 18.75
N HIS A 103 -19.73 2.70 19.36
CA HIS A 103 -21.19 2.74 19.41
C HIS A 103 -21.72 4.03 20.06
N GLY A 104 -21.04 4.54 21.07
CA GLY A 104 -21.36 5.81 21.71
C GLY A 104 -20.65 7.03 21.13
N CYS A 105 -19.93 6.86 20.02
CA CYS A 105 -19.12 7.94 19.48
C CYS A 105 -19.96 9.02 18.78
N HIS A 106 -19.70 10.27 19.08
CA HIS A 106 -20.36 11.43 18.49
C HIS A 106 -19.37 12.31 17.78
N PHE A 107 -19.70 12.70 16.55
CA PHE A 107 -18.97 13.65 15.72
C PHE A 107 -19.81 14.94 15.60
N GLU A 108 -19.29 16.04 16.11
CA GLU A 108 -19.98 17.32 16.16
C GLU A 108 -19.18 18.40 15.43
N GLN A 109 -19.79 19.05 14.42
CA GLN A 109 -19.19 20.21 13.78
C GLN A 109 -19.31 21.40 14.71
N ILE A 110 -18.20 21.96 15.17
CA ILE A 110 -18.20 23.09 16.13
C ILE A 110 -17.93 24.45 15.49
N ASP A 111 -17.33 24.47 14.32
CA ASP A 111 -17.18 25.64 13.45
C ASP A 111 -16.96 25.18 11.99
N ASP A 112 -16.60 26.10 11.11
CA ASP A 112 -16.47 25.82 9.66
C ASP A 112 -15.38 24.79 9.33
N ASN A 113 -14.39 24.57 10.20
CA ASN A 113 -13.24 23.73 9.93
C ASN A 113 -12.88 22.74 11.04
N LYS A 114 -13.59 22.73 12.16
CA LYS A 114 -13.28 21.91 13.34
C LYS A 114 -14.39 20.90 13.65
N VAL A 115 -13.97 19.72 14.02
CA VAL A 115 -14.86 18.65 14.48
C VAL A 115 -14.46 18.22 15.88
N LYS A 116 -15.46 18.14 16.76
CA LYS A 116 -15.34 17.58 18.10
C LYS A 116 -15.78 16.12 18.07
N ILE A 117 -15.03 15.25 18.75
CA ILE A 117 -15.31 13.82 18.87
C ILE A 117 -15.37 13.46 20.36
N SER A 118 -16.38 12.68 20.74
CA SER A 118 -16.61 12.23 22.12
C SER A 118 -17.27 10.86 22.15
N GLY A 119 -17.30 10.21 23.31
CA GLY A 119 -18.06 8.97 23.55
C GLY A 119 -17.37 7.68 23.08
N THR A 120 -16.12 7.75 22.61
CA THR A 120 -15.32 6.55 22.36
C THR A 120 -14.97 5.86 23.66
N VAL A 121 -15.06 4.52 23.71
CA VAL A 121 -14.75 3.70 24.89
C VAL A 121 -13.60 2.74 24.55
N PHE A 122 -12.73 2.47 25.52
CA PHE A 122 -11.70 1.44 25.38
C PHE A 122 -12.11 0.17 26.10
N GLU A 123 -12.19 -0.91 25.34
CA GLU A 123 -12.49 -2.26 25.82
C GLU A 123 -11.21 -3.07 25.91
N PRO A 124 -10.68 -3.39 27.11
CA PRO A 124 -9.46 -4.18 27.22
C PRO A 124 -9.71 -5.63 26.80
N THR A 125 -8.71 -6.23 26.13
CA THR A 125 -8.72 -7.66 25.81
C THR A 125 -8.07 -8.49 26.93
N ASP A 126 -8.45 -9.76 27.01
CA ASP A 126 -7.77 -10.74 27.87
C ASP A 126 -6.43 -11.13 27.22
N GLY A 127 -5.37 -10.49 27.68
CA GLY A 127 -4.01 -10.65 27.17
C GLY A 127 -3.59 -9.55 26.19
N TYR A 128 -2.28 -9.51 25.94
CA TYR A 128 -1.66 -8.55 25.04
C TYR A 128 -1.21 -9.25 23.77
N PHE A 129 -1.55 -8.67 22.62
CA PHE A 129 -1.23 -9.24 21.32
C PHE A 129 -0.39 -8.26 20.50
N LEU A 130 0.66 -8.80 19.88
CA LEU A 130 1.43 -8.08 18.86
C LEU A 130 1.03 -8.57 17.48
N LYS A 131 0.80 -7.65 16.57
CA LYS A 131 0.56 -7.95 15.17
C LYS A 131 1.90 -8.23 14.49
N LEU A 132 2.03 -9.43 13.94
CA LEU A 132 3.18 -9.84 13.15
C LEU A 132 2.82 -9.77 11.66
N GLU A 133 3.68 -9.13 10.92
CA GLU A 133 3.63 -9.06 9.47
C GLU A 133 4.99 -9.44 8.92
N GLY A 134 5.01 -10.25 7.89
CA GLY A 134 6.25 -10.71 7.29
C GLY A 134 6.11 -10.94 5.79
N THR A 135 7.22 -10.84 5.10
CA THR A 135 7.33 -11.11 3.67
C THR A 135 8.34 -12.22 3.44
N ARG A 136 8.17 -12.93 2.33
CA ARG A 136 9.18 -13.88 1.85
C ARG A 136 9.57 -13.56 0.41
N LEU A 137 10.81 -13.81 0.10
CA LEU A 137 11.32 -13.73 -1.27
C LEU A 137 10.67 -14.83 -2.13
N VAL A 138 10.07 -14.45 -3.25
CA VAL A 138 9.43 -15.39 -4.19
C VAL A 138 10.19 -15.49 -5.51
N GLY A 139 11.07 -14.54 -5.81
CA GLY A 139 11.88 -14.57 -7.02
C GLY A 139 12.43 -13.19 -7.39
N TYR A 140 12.75 -13.07 -8.67
CA TYR A 140 13.30 -11.86 -9.27
C TYR A 140 12.44 -11.45 -10.46
N ARG A 141 12.26 -10.15 -10.65
CA ARG A 141 11.39 -9.59 -11.69
C ARG A 141 12.18 -8.94 -12.79
N THR A 142 11.74 -9.17 -14.01
CA THR A 142 12.10 -8.39 -15.20
C THR A 142 10.83 -7.89 -15.86
N ILE A 143 10.84 -6.65 -16.30
CA ILE A 143 9.75 -6.07 -17.08
C ILE A 143 10.25 -5.58 -18.43
N SER A 144 9.35 -5.58 -19.41
CA SER A 144 9.53 -4.86 -20.67
C SER A 144 8.28 -4.02 -20.94
N VAL A 145 8.50 -2.78 -21.36
CA VAL A 145 7.41 -1.83 -21.65
C VAL A 145 7.39 -1.54 -23.15
N ALA A 146 6.25 -1.69 -23.76
CA ALA A 146 6.03 -1.42 -25.17
C ALA A 146 4.65 -0.82 -25.41
N ALA A 147 4.43 -0.27 -26.60
CA ALA A 147 3.13 0.27 -26.99
C ALA A 147 2.76 -0.14 -28.42
N THR A 148 1.49 -0.04 -28.73
CA THR A 148 0.96 -0.22 -30.09
C THR A 148 -0.21 0.73 -30.36
N THR A 149 -0.31 1.22 -31.59
CA THR A 149 -1.45 1.99 -32.12
C THR A 149 -2.13 1.24 -33.28
N ASP A 150 -1.68 0.02 -33.60
CA ASP A 150 -2.28 -0.78 -34.67
C ASP A 150 -3.70 -1.22 -34.26
N PRO A 151 -4.77 -0.73 -34.93
CA PRO A 151 -6.13 -1.03 -34.56
C PRO A 151 -6.47 -2.53 -34.69
N ILE A 152 -5.81 -3.25 -35.60
CA ILE A 152 -6.03 -4.70 -35.76
C ILE A 152 -5.39 -5.45 -34.59
N MET A 153 -4.17 -5.10 -34.21
CA MET A 153 -3.52 -5.68 -33.02
C MET A 153 -4.31 -5.37 -31.75
N ILE A 154 -4.76 -4.13 -31.60
CA ILE A 154 -5.59 -3.69 -30.45
C ILE A 154 -6.86 -4.54 -30.36
N SER A 155 -7.57 -4.75 -31.46
CA SER A 155 -8.79 -5.57 -31.47
C SER A 155 -8.57 -7.05 -31.15
N LYS A 156 -7.37 -7.55 -31.35
CA LYS A 156 -6.97 -8.96 -31.15
C LYS A 156 -6.04 -9.17 -29.96
N ILE A 157 -5.82 -8.14 -29.15
CA ILE A 157 -4.75 -8.13 -28.12
C ILE A 157 -4.82 -9.31 -27.15
N ASP A 158 -6.02 -9.69 -26.70
CA ASP A 158 -6.19 -10.80 -25.75
C ASP A 158 -5.78 -12.14 -26.38
N SER A 159 -6.24 -12.41 -27.59
CA SER A 159 -5.91 -13.65 -28.30
C SER A 159 -4.42 -13.74 -28.67
N ILE A 160 -3.80 -12.61 -28.96
CA ILE A 160 -2.36 -12.52 -29.18
C ILE A 160 -1.60 -12.83 -27.89
N ILE A 161 -1.99 -12.25 -26.77
CA ILE A 161 -1.37 -12.50 -25.46
C ILE A 161 -1.47 -13.96 -25.08
N GLU A 162 -2.65 -14.57 -25.20
CA GLU A 162 -2.82 -15.99 -24.88
C GLU A 162 -1.94 -16.89 -25.77
N SER A 163 -1.83 -16.56 -27.03
CA SER A 163 -0.96 -17.28 -27.95
C SER A 163 0.52 -17.11 -27.63
N VAL A 164 0.92 -15.90 -27.22
CA VAL A 164 2.30 -15.62 -26.75
C VAL A 164 2.60 -16.39 -25.48
N LYS A 165 1.69 -16.39 -24.50
CA LYS A 165 1.82 -17.16 -23.25
C LYS A 165 1.97 -18.65 -23.52
N ALA A 166 1.14 -19.21 -24.42
CA ALA A 166 1.22 -20.59 -24.80
C ALA A 166 2.57 -20.95 -25.43
N ARG A 167 3.09 -20.10 -26.32
CA ARG A 167 4.40 -20.30 -26.93
C ARG A 167 5.56 -20.18 -25.96
N VAL A 168 5.49 -19.24 -25.00
CA VAL A 168 6.48 -19.12 -23.93
C VAL A 168 6.48 -20.40 -23.10
N LYS A 169 5.29 -20.86 -22.69
CA LYS A 169 5.13 -22.07 -21.91
C LYS A 169 5.72 -23.29 -22.63
N ASP A 170 5.36 -23.52 -23.89
CA ASP A 170 5.89 -24.64 -24.70
C ASP A 170 7.42 -24.59 -24.77
N ASN A 171 8.00 -23.42 -25.03
CA ASN A 171 9.45 -23.25 -25.09
C ASN A 171 10.13 -23.60 -23.76
N PHE A 172 9.67 -23.06 -22.64
CA PHE A 172 10.34 -23.22 -21.35
C PHE A 172 10.05 -24.57 -20.68
N ASP A 173 8.88 -25.18 -20.92
CA ASP A 173 8.59 -26.55 -20.49
C ASP A 173 9.60 -27.56 -21.08
N ASN A 174 10.00 -27.37 -22.33
CA ASN A 174 11.01 -28.20 -23.02
C ASN A 174 12.42 -28.05 -22.39
N TYR A 175 12.70 -26.93 -21.74
CA TYR A 175 13.95 -26.72 -21.01
C TYR A 175 13.85 -27.01 -19.50
N GLY A 176 12.70 -27.52 -19.05
CA GLY A 176 12.46 -27.86 -17.63
C GLY A 176 12.23 -26.66 -16.70
N ILE A 177 12.04 -25.45 -17.25
CA ILE A 177 11.72 -24.24 -16.48
C ILE A 177 10.20 -24.12 -16.42
N LYS A 178 9.60 -24.50 -15.29
CA LYS A 178 8.13 -24.54 -15.10
C LYS A 178 7.62 -23.61 -14.02
N ASP A 179 8.50 -23.17 -13.15
CA ASP A 179 8.15 -22.39 -11.96
C ASP A 179 8.49 -20.93 -12.20
N TYR A 180 7.63 -20.25 -12.94
CA TYR A 180 7.71 -18.82 -13.22
C TYR A 180 6.32 -18.22 -13.36
N TYR A 181 6.24 -16.92 -13.16
CA TYR A 181 5.06 -16.09 -13.44
C TYR A 181 5.31 -15.25 -14.68
N LEU A 182 4.34 -15.18 -15.57
CA LEU A 182 4.35 -14.32 -16.75
C LEU A 182 3.00 -13.64 -16.90
N ASP A 183 3.02 -12.32 -16.93
CA ASP A 183 1.81 -11.51 -17.08
C ASP A 183 1.99 -10.36 -18.07
N PHE A 184 0.85 -9.90 -18.61
CA PHE A 184 0.75 -8.79 -19.54
C PHE A 184 -0.29 -7.81 -19.05
N LYS A 185 0.14 -6.63 -18.58
CA LYS A 185 -0.76 -5.56 -18.16
C LYS A 185 -1.00 -4.60 -19.33
N ILE A 186 -2.25 -4.40 -19.71
CA ILE A 186 -2.63 -3.63 -20.90
C ILE A 186 -3.28 -2.31 -20.47
N TYR A 187 -2.47 -1.29 -20.31
CA TYR A 187 -2.96 0.05 -20.05
C TYR A 187 -3.63 0.63 -21.31
N GLY A 188 -4.71 1.36 -21.12
CA GLY A 188 -5.62 1.76 -22.19
C GLY A 188 -6.76 0.76 -22.45
N LYS A 189 -6.76 -0.37 -21.68
CA LYS A 189 -7.84 -1.36 -21.68
C LYS A 189 -8.22 -1.73 -20.26
N ASN A 190 -7.48 -2.62 -19.59
CA ASN A 190 -7.78 -3.14 -18.25
C ASN A 190 -6.52 -3.28 -17.36
N GLY A 191 -5.48 -2.53 -17.65
CA GLY A 191 -4.19 -2.64 -16.97
C GLY A 191 -4.18 -2.22 -15.50
N VAL A 192 -5.19 -1.45 -15.06
CA VAL A 192 -5.30 -0.97 -13.66
C VAL A 192 -6.06 -1.96 -12.80
N MET A 193 -7.29 -2.29 -13.19
CA MET A 193 -8.22 -3.09 -12.37
C MET A 193 -8.32 -4.55 -12.82
N SER A 194 -7.72 -4.91 -13.95
CA SER A 194 -7.77 -6.26 -14.51
C SER A 194 -9.23 -6.76 -14.64
N MET A 195 -9.56 -7.89 -14.04
CA MET A 195 -10.92 -8.45 -14.06
C MET A 195 -11.97 -7.61 -13.33
N PHE A 196 -11.55 -6.67 -12.50
CA PHE A 196 -12.44 -5.77 -11.78
C PHE A 196 -12.73 -4.47 -12.54
N GLU A 197 -12.15 -4.30 -13.75
CA GLU A 197 -12.44 -3.15 -14.58
C GLU A 197 -13.92 -3.16 -14.99
N GLY A 198 -14.58 -2.02 -14.79
CA GLY A 198 -15.99 -1.84 -15.13
C GLY A 198 -16.24 -2.15 -16.62
N ILE A 199 -17.40 -2.72 -16.89
CA ILE A 199 -17.78 -3.41 -18.12
C ILE A 199 -17.93 -2.48 -19.35
N ASP A 200 -17.66 -1.20 -19.22
CA ASP A 200 -17.93 -0.22 -20.31
C ASP A 200 -16.99 -0.36 -21.54
N GLY A 201 -16.11 -1.35 -21.53
CA GLY A 201 -15.44 -1.88 -22.71
C GLY A 201 -14.71 -0.85 -23.58
N HIS A 202 -14.39 0.32 -23.04
CA HIS A 202 -13.66 1.33 -23.78
C HIS A 202 -12.21 0.90 -23.93
N ILE A 203 -11.82 0.61 -25.18
CA ILE A 203 -10.43 0.34 -25.52
C ILE A 203 -9.84 1.59 -26.14
N GLY A 204 -8.70 2.04 -25.63
CA GLY A 204 -7.98 3.18 -26.16
C GLY A 204 -7.51 2.97 -27.60
N SER A 205 -7.25 4.05 -28.32
CA SER A 205 -6.61 4.04 -29.63
C SER A 205 -5.10 3.76 -29.57
N GLU A 206 -4.53 3.77 -28.36
CA GLU A 206 -3.17 3.42 -28.05
C GLU A 206 -3.17 2.53 -26.81
N LEU A 207 -2.43 1.43 -26.84
CA LEU A 207 -2.23 0.53 -25.70
C LEU A 207 -0.78 0.49 -25.28
N MET A 208 -0.54 0.62 -23.98
CA MET A 208 0.76 0.28 -23.38
C MET A 208 0.71 -1.14 -22.83
N VAL A 209 1.69 -1.94 -23.21
CA VAL A 209 1.86 -3.33 -22.78
C VAL A 209 3.05 -3.38 -21.83
N VAL A 210 2.81 -3.78 -20.59
CA VAL A 210 3.86 -4.14 -19.64
C VAL A 210 3.93 -5.65 -19.57
N ILE A 211 5.02 -6.22 -20.07
CA ILE A 211 5.34 -7.65 -19.98
C ILE A 211 6.12 -7.83 -18.68
N GLU A 212 5.64 -8.69 -17.79
CA GLU A 212 6.25 -8.96 -16.49
C GLU A 212 6.59 -10.44 -16.38
N ALA A 213 7.86 -10.77 -16.11
CA ALA A 213 8.29 -12.10 -15.76
C ALA A 213 8.89 -12.14 -14.37
N VAL A 214 8.51 -13.12 -13.54
CA VAL A 214 9.11 -13.41 -12.24
C VAL A 214 9.58 -14.86 -12.23
N ALA A 215 10.82 -15.10 -11.85
CA ALA A 215 11.43 -16.42 -11.78
C ALA A 215 12.38 -16.55 -10.59
N LYS A 216 12.89 -17.76 -10.34
CA LYS A 216 13.79 -18.04 -9.20
C LYS A 216 15.08 -17.23 -9.21
N THR A 217 15.57 -16.90 -10.39
CA THR A 217 16.78 -16.09 -10.57
C THR A 217 16.51 -14.93 -11.52
N GLN A 218 17.27 -13.84 -11.36
CA GLN A 218 17.18 -12.70 -12.28
C GLN A 218 17.43 -13.13 -13.74
N LYS A 219 18.41 -14.01 -13.97
CA LYS A 219 18.73 -14.53 -15.31
C LYS A 219 17.57 -15.27 -15.95
N GLU A 220 16.83 -16.09 -15.19
CA GLU A 220 15.64 -16.78 -15.71
C GLU A 220 14.54 -15.77 -16.04
N ALA A 221 14.28 -14.81 -15.14
CA ALA A 221 13.29 -13.75 -15.38
C ALA A 221 13.62 -12.94 -16.64
N ASP A 222 14.88 -12.57 -16.82
CA ASP A 222 15.38 -11.87 -18.02
C ASP A 222 15.12 -12.70 -19.28
N THR A 223 15.46 -13.97 -19.24
CA THR A 223 15.33 -14.88 -20.39
C THR A 223 13.85 -15.05 -20.77
N ILE A 224 12.97 -15.25 -19.79
CA ILE A 224 11.53 -15.42 -20.02
C ILE A 224 10.91 -14.13 -20.57
N CYS A 225 11.21 -12.99 -19.95
CA CYS A 225 10.70 -11.68 -20.36
C CYS A 225 11.15 -11.34 -21.79
N SER A 226 12.45 -11.51 -22.08
CA SER A 226 13.01 -11.26 -23.40
C SER A 226 12.40 -12.16 -24.48
N PHE A 227 12.18 -13.44 -24.17
CA PHE A 227 11.53 -14.37 -25.10
C PHE A 227 10.05 -14.00 -25.34
N ALA A 228 9.32 -13.65 -24.29
CA ALA A 228 7.93 -13.20 -24.39
C ALA A 228 7.81 -11.91 -25.22
N ARG A 229 8.66 -10.92 -24.93
CA ARG A 229 8.75 -9.67 -25.67
C ARG A 229 9.06 -9.89 -27.15
N SER A 230 10.08 -10.70 -27.46
CA SER A 230 10.46 -11.00 -28.83
C SER A 230 9.37 -11.75 -29.58
N THR A 231 8.72 -12.70 -28.92
CA THR A 231 7.59 -13.44 -29.48
C THR A 231 6.43 -12.50 -29.81
N MET A 232 6.05 -11.59 -28.90
CA MET A 232 4.98 -10.63 -29.13
C MET A 232 5.32 -9.60 -30.21
N LEU A 233 6.57 -9.12 -30.21
CA LEU A 233 7.08 -8.16 -31.22
C LEU A 233 6.93 -8.71 -32.66
N HIS A 234 7.16 -10.00 -32.84
CA HIS A 234 7.13 -10.62 -34.17
C HIS A 234 5.89 -11.52 -34.38
N PHE A 235 4.91 -11.47 -33.46
CA PHE A 235 3.74 -12.33 -33.55
C PHE A 235 2.94 -12.05 -34.82
N GLY A 236 2.62 -13.12 -35.57
CA GLY A 236 1.78 -13.07 -36.76
C GLY A 236 0.30 -13.13 -36.40
N TYR A 237 -0.48 -12.20 -36.89
CA TYR A 237 -1.94 -12.22 -36.78
C TYR A 237 -2.58 -11.84 -38.11
N GLU A 238 -3.79 -12.27 -38.34
CA GLU A 238 -4.55 -11.96 -39.55
C GLU A 238 -4.74 -10.45 -39.71
N GLY A 239 -4.39 -9.89 -40.85
CA GLY A 239 -4.46 -8.47 -41.16
C GLY A 239 -3.20 -7.68 -40.74
N ARG A 240 -2.17 -8.33 -40.20
CA ARG A 240 -0.88 -7.70 -39.94
C ARG A 240 -0.24 -7.21 -41.24
N ILE A 241 0.11 -5.94 -41.31
CA ILE A 241 0.76 -5.31 -42.46
C ILE A 241 2.26 -5.08 -42.20
N ALA A 242 2.63 -4.81 -40.94
CA ALA A 242 4.02 -4.49 -40.60
C ALA A 242 4.97 -5.66 -40.89
N THR A 243 6.05 -5.38 -41.59
CA THR A 243 7.15 -6.33 -41.85
C THR A 243 8.24 -6.28 -40.77
N ALA A 244 8.28 -5.17 -40.00
CA ALA A 244 9.12 -5.00 -38.82
C ALA A 244 8.43 -5.56 -37.56
N GLY A 245 8.59 -4.93 -36.38
CA GLY A 245 7.92 -5.35 -35.16
C GLY A 245 6.53 -4.75 -35.00
N ASN A 246 5.71 -5.38 -34.17
CA ASN A 246 4.37 -4.92 -33.83
C ASN A 246 4.35 -3.88 -32.72
N LEU A 247 5.46 -3.68 -32.03
CA LEU A 247 5.55 -2.93 -30.78
C LEU A 247 6.55 -1.79 -30.90
N ALA A 248 6.22 -0.66 -30.33
CA ALA A 248 7.12 0.47 -30.12
C ALA A 248 7.68 0.44 -28.69
N PHE A 249 9.00 0.50 -28.56
CA PHE A 249 9.69 0.53 -27.26
C PHE A 249 10.13 1.94 -26.91
N PRO A 250 9.78 2.44 -25.69
CA PRO A 250 10.20 3.79 -25.26
C PRO A 250 11.68 3.86 -24.85
N PHE A 251 12.30 2.71 -24.54
CA PHE A 251 13.69 2.67 -24.06
C PHE A 251 14.53 1.62 -24.78
N SER A 252 15.84 1.82 -24.74
CA SER A 252 16.86 0.82 -25.06
C SER A 252 17.92 0.83 -23.94
N PRO A 253 18.20 -0.30 -23.25
CA PRO A 253 17.60 -1.64 -23.45
C PRO A 253 16.11 -1.68 -23.09
N SER A 254 15.36 -2.57 -23.77
CA SER A 254 13.91 -2.69 -23.59
C SER A 254 13.48 -3.50 -22.35
N ASP A 255 14.39 -4.33 -21.83
CA ASP A 255 14.14 -5.18 -20.67
C ASP A 255 14.82 -4.55 -19.45
N CYS A 256 14.03 -4.37 -18.37
CA CYS A 256 14.49 -3.70 -17.15
C CYS A 256 14.49 -4.69 -15.99
N HIS A 257 15.65 -4.86 -15.34
CA HIS A 257 15.77 -5.64 -14.11
C HIS A 257 15.12 -4.87 -12.96
N MET A 258 14.13 -5.48 -12.30
CA MET A 258 13.42 -4.89 -11.16
C MET A 258 13.88 -5.48 -9.82
N GLY A 259 14.74 -6.51 -9.85
CA GLY A 259 15.30 -7.13 -8.67
C GLY A 259 14.34 -8.07 -7.94
N GLU A 260 14.50 -8.15 -6.64
CA GLU A 260 13.81 -9.09 -5.77
C GLU A 260 12.30 -8.79 -5.66
N VAL A 261 11.51 -9.86 -5.66
CA VAL A 261 10.06 -9.81 -5.47
C VAL A 261 9.70 -10.53 -4.18
N TYR A 262 8.94 -9.83 -3.36
CA TYR A 262 8.46 -10.36 -2.10
C TYR A 262 6.95 -10.50 -2.12
N GLU A 263 6.43 -11.54 -1.48
CA GLU A 263 5.01 -11.65 -1.18
C GLU A 263 4.76 -11.54 0.32
N PHE A 264 3.57 -11.10 0.68
CA PHE A 264 3.12 -11.06 2.06
C PHE A 264 2.84 -12.50 2.52
N SER A 265 3.58 -12.99 3.50
CA SER A 265 3.58 -14.41 3.88
C SER A 265 3.18 -14.69 5.32
N LEU A 266 3.21 -13.67 6.16
CA LEU A 266 2.86 -13.78 7.57
C LEU A 266 1.96 -12.62 7.98
N TYR A 267 0.78 -12.97 8.50
CA TYR A 267 -0.16 -12.06 9.13
C TYR A 267 -0.75 -12.77 10.35
N HIS A 268 -0.27 -12.45 11.53
CA HIS A 268 -0.58 -13.20 12.75
C HIS A 268 -0.63 -12.32 13.98
N LEU A 269 -1.45 -12.71 14.96
CA LEU A 269 -1.47 -12.11 16.29
C LEU A 269 -0.69 -13.00 17.26
N LEU A 270 0.45 -12.53 17.74
CA LEU A 270 1.28 -13.20 18.75
C LEU A 270 0.83 -12.75 20.14
N LYS A 271 0.33 -13.68 20.95
CA LYS A 271 0.07 -13.42 22.37
C LYS A 271 1.37 -13.29 23.12
N VAL A 272 1.55 -12.24 23.89
CA VAL A 272 2.77 -11.97 24.66
C VAL A 272 2.42 -11.65 26.12
N GLU A 273 3.28 -12.08 27.05
CA GLU A 273 3.13 -11.79 28.48
C GLU A 273 3.65 -10.38 28.81
N ASP A 274 4.83 -10.03 28.29
CA ASP A 274 5.43 -8.70 28.43
C ASP A 274 5.82 -8.14 27.04
N PRO A 275 5.05 -7.18 26.50
CA PRO A 275 5.36 -6.58 25.19
C PRO A 275 6.71 -5.85 25.17
N LYS A 276 7.24 -5.38 26.31
CA LYS A 276 8.51 -4.65 26.37
C LYS A 276 9.70 -5.49 25.95
N GLN A 277 9.63 -6.83 26.06
CA GLN A 277 10.68 -7.73 25.59
C GLN A 277 10.98 -7.59 24.10
N TYR A 278 9.99 -7.20 23.32
CA TYR A 278 10.08 -7.08 21.87
C TYR A 278 10.41 -5.67 21.39
N PHE A 279 10.43 -4.70 22.31
CA PHE A 279 10.71 -3.29 22.03
C PHE A 279 11.80 -2.76 22.97
N PRO A 280 13.04 -3.25 22.84
CA PRO A 280 14.14 -2.77 23.68
C PRO A 280 14.42 -1.29 23.40
N VAL A 281 14.70 -0.55 24.48
CA VAL A 281 15.04 0.88 24.40
C VAL A 281 16.55 1.02 24.62
N GLU A 282 17.22 1.65 23.65
CA GLU A 282 18.63 2.02 23.75
C GLU A 282 18.75 3.53 23.92
N TYR A 283 19.55 3.98 24.90
CA TYR A 283 19.90 5.39 25.06
C TYR A 283 21.28 5.64 24.46
N ILE A 284 21.36 6.58 23.54
CA ILE A 284 22.60 6.94 22.86
C ILE A 284 22.89 8.40 23.19
N GLU A 285 24.07 8.68 23.74
CA GLU A 285 24.53 10.05 23.96
C GLU A 285 25.48 10.46 22.83
N TYR A 286 25.30 11.68 22.38
CA TYR A 286 26.21 12.34 21.44
C TYR A 286 26.86 13.55 22.11
N ALA A 287 28.15 13.73 21.86
CA ALA A 287 28.88 14.94 22.17
C ALA A 287 29.71 15.34 20.96
N ASP A 288 29.65 16.61 20.57
CA ASP A 288 30.37 17.16 19.43
C ASP A 288 30.13 16.36 18.12
N GLY A 289 28.89 15.88 17.94
CA GLY A 289 28.49 15.10 16.76
C GLY A 289 29.01 13.63 16.74
N GLN A 290 29.64 13.16 17.81
CA GLN A 290 30.13 11.78 17.94
C GLN A 290 29.36 11.01 19.01
N ARG A 291 29.07 9.72 18.73
CA ARG A 291 28.50 8.81 19.72
C ARG A 291 29.51 8.61 20.87
N LYS A 292 29.10 8.87 22.10
CA LYS A 292 29.85 8.48 23.26
C LYS A 292 29.87 6.95 23.39
N LYS A 293 31.05 6.38 23.64
CA LYS A 293 31.23 4.95 23.86
C LYS A 293 30.71 4.50 25.21
#